data_77182a17684362f54074ae524df4e82b
#
_entry.id   77182a17684362f54074ae524df4e82b
#
_cell.length_a   1.000
_cell.length_b   1.000
_cell.length_c   1.000
_cell.angle_alpha   90.00
_cell.angle_beta   90.00
_cell.angle_gamma   90.00
#
_symmetry.space_group_name_H-M   'P 1'
#
loop_
_entity.id
_entity.type
_entity.pdbx_description
1 polymer ?
#
loop_
_entity_poly.entity_id
_entity_poly.type
_entity_poly.pdbx_seq_one_letter_code
_entity_poly.pdbx_strand_id
1 'polypeptide(L)'
;CEISGFGPIPAEHLDAIKARMRGIIDRNLPIQGVKMLTDTARKIYEGFGMADKIALLDSRPRLYSKIYTIDSLPGYFYGALTPSTGYTPQFDLHPYYNGFFIALPLRTDPTRLQQSVHQEKMFDVFHQYQSWVEIMGVPTVGQLNSKVLAGDASELIKIAEAFHENKLAQVAGCVAEANRERGVRLVLISGPSSSGKTTFAKRLGVQLRVLGLNPVLISLD
;
A
#
# COMPACT_ATOMS: atom_id res chain seq x y z
N CYS A 1 -4.26 -7.13 -4.02
CA CYS A 1 -3.02 -7.29 -4.80
C CYS A 1 -3.29 -7.00 -6.27
N GLU A 2 -2.34 -6.37 -6.93
CA GLU A 2 -2.33 -6.13 -8.37
C GLU A 2 -0.99 -6.60 -8.94
N ILE A 3 -0.96 -6.95 -10.22
CA ILE A 3 0.28 -7.29 -10.92
C ILE A 3 0.56 -6.16 -11.91
N SER A 4 1.67 -5.46 -11.71
CA SER A 4 2.08 -4.36 -12.59
C SER A 4 2.20 -4.82 -14.05
N GLY A 5 1.63 -4.03 -14.97
CA GLY A 5 1.62 -4.34 -16.41
C GLY A 5 0.53 -5.32 -16.86
N PHE A 6 -0.30 -5.83 -15.94
CA PHE A 6 -1.48 -6.61 -16.26
C PHE A 6 -2.74 -5.83 -15.88
N GLY A 7 -3.77 -5.91 -16.72
CA GLY A 7 -5.11 -5.46 -16.37
C GLY A 7 -5.80 -6.46 -15.43
N PRO A 8 -7.14 -6.54 -15.44
CA PRO A 8 -7.86 -7.54 -14.64
C PRO A 8 -7.31 -8.95 -14.91
N ILE A 9 -6.99 -9.68 -13.85
CA ILE A 9 -6.37 -10.99 -13.93
C ILE A 9 -7.46 -12.02 -14.27
N PRO A 10 -7.36 -12.76 -15.40
CA PRO A 10 -8.30 -13.83 -15.72
C PRO A 10 -8.31 -14.90 -14.62
N ALA A 11 -9.48 -15.51 -14.38
CA ALA A 11 -9.63 -16.53 -13.34
C ALA A 11 -8.65 -17.70 -13.50
N GLU A 12 -8.42 -18.15 -14.73
CA GLU A 12 -7.45 -19.23 -15.06
C GLU A 12 -6.01 -18.89 -14.62
N HIS A 13 -5.59 -17.64 -14.77
CA HIS A 13 -4.26 -17.20 -14.30
C HIS A 13 -4.22 -17.14 -12.76
N LEU A 14 -5.32 -16.73 -12.13
CA LEU A 14 -5.40 -16.72 -10.66
C LEU A 14 -5.34 -18.13 -10.09
N ASP A 15 -6.02 -19.08 -10.73
CA ASP A 15 -5.96 -20.50 -10.37
C ASP A 15 -4.55 -21.08 -10.56
N ALA A 16 -3.86 -20.72 -11.63
CA ALA A 16 -2.47 -21.11 -11.86
C ALA A 16 -1.52 -20.54 -10.78
N ILE A 17 -1.69 -19.27 -10.39
CA ILE A 17 -0.94 -18.65 -9.29
C ILE A 17 -1.22 -19.40 -7.98
N LYS A 18 -2.49 -19.64 -7.67
CA LYS A 18 -2.92 -20.38 -6.48
C LYS A 18 -2.30 -21.78 -6.43
N ALA A 19 -2.34 -22.52 -7.54
CA ALA A 19 -1.75 -23.84 -7.64
C ALA A 19 -0.23 -23.80 -7.43
N ARG A 20 0.45 -22.80 -8.03
CA ARG A 20 1.90 -22.62 -7.84
C ARG A 20 2.26 -22.29 -6.39
N MET A 21 1.51 -21.39 -5.73
CA MET A 21 1.68 -21.06 -4.31
C MET A 21 1.47 -22.31 -3.44
N ARG A 22 0.42 -23.09 -3.71
CA ARG A 22 0.15 -24.35 -2.99
C ARG A 22 1.31 -25.33 -3.13
N GLY A 23 1.81 -25.55 -4.34
CA GLY A 23 2.95 -26.42 -4.57
C GLY A 23 4.24 -25.97 -3.87
N ILE A 24 4.45 -24.67 -3.66
CA ILE A 24 5.57 -24.13 -2.86
C ILE A 24 5.38 -24.46 -1.36
N ILE A 25 4.17 -24.31 -0.86
CA ILE A 25 3.83 -24.62 0.55
C ILE A 25 3.98 -26.11 0.83
N ASP A 26 3.44 -26.97 -0.05
CA ASP A 26 3.45 -28.43 0.11
C ASP A 26 4.88 -28.99 0.07
N ARG A 27 5.79 -28.36 -0.66
CA ARG A 27 7.22 -28.68 -0.66
C ARG A 27 7.92 -28.31 0.64
N ASN A 28 7.29 -27.53 1.51
CA ASN A 28 7.83 -27.06 2.80
C ASN A 28 9.25 -26.49 2.68
N LEU A 29 9.47 -25.60 1.73
CA LEU A 29 10.78 -25.05 1.41
C LEU A 29 11.33 -24.20 2.57
N PRO A 30 12.62 -24.34 2.93
CA PRO A 30 13.23 -23.51 3.95
C PRO A 30 13.27 -22.03 3.53
N ILE A 31 12.96 -21.13 4.47
CA ILE A 31 13.11 -19.70 4.31
C ILE A 31 14.40 -19.28 5.02
N GLN A 32 15.44 -19.02 4.25
CA GLN A 32 16.76 -18.74 4.80
C GLN A 32 17.02 -17.24 4.88
N GLY A 33 17.27 -16.72 6.07
CA GLY A 33 17.64 -15.32 6.28
C GLY A 33 19.15 -15.18 6.53
N VAL A 34 19.86 -14.57 5.58
CA VAL A 34 21.33 -14.42 5.65
C VAL A 34 21.69 -12.94 5.76
N LYS A 35 22.54 -12.61 6.75
CA LYS A 35 23.16 -11.29 6.89
C LYS A 35 24.48 -11.29 6.11
N MET A 36 24.64 -10.35 5.20
CA MET A 36 25.82 -10.24 4.35
C MET A 36 26.20 -8.78 4.11
N LEU A 37 27.35 -8.54 3.49
CA LEU A 37 27.72 -7.19 3.04
C LEU A 37 26.64 -6.65 2.07
N THR A 38 26.30 -5.38 2.21
CA THR A 38 25.29 -4.75 1.37
C THR A 38 25.63 -4.82 -0.12
N ASP A 39 26.90 -4.68 -0.48
CA ASP A 39 27.35 -4.83 -1.87
C ASP A 39 27.13 -6.24 -2.43
N THR A 40 27.28 -7.26 -1.58
CA THR A 40 26.97 -8.65 -1.98
C THR A 40 25.48 -8.84 -2.19
N ALA A 41 24.64 -8.34 -1.28
CA ALA A 41 23.19 -8.36 -1.42
C ALA A 41 22.73 -7.63 -2.69
N ARG A 42 23.33 -6.48 -2.98
CA ARG A 42 23.08 -5.68 -4.18
C ARG A 42 23.34 -6.48 -5.47
N LYS A 43 24.49 -7.15 -5.57
CA LYS A 43 24.84 -7.99 -6.72
C LYS A 43 23.85 -9.15 -6.91
N ILE A 44 23.35 -9.73 -5.80
CA ILE A 44 22.31 -10.77 -5.89
C ILE A 44 21.05 -10.19 -6.53
N TYR A 45 20.55 -9.02 -6.05
CA TYR A 45 19.36 -8.40 -6.64
C TYR A 45 19.57 -7.94 -8.10
N GLU A 46 20.79 -7.53 -8.47
CA GLU A 46 21.14 -7.26 -9.87
C GLU A 46 20.96 -8.48 -10.77
N GLY A 47 21.43 -9.66 -10.30
CA GLY A 47 21.27 -10.91 -11.03
C GLY A 47 19.79 -11.32 -11.25
N PHE A 48 18.88 -10.81 -10.41
CA PHE A 48 17.43 -11.05 -10.54
C PHE A 48 16.66 -9.86 -11.16
N GLY A 49 17.34 -8.79 -11.58
CA GLY A 49 16.69 -7.61 -12.17
C GLY A 49 15.79 -6.81 -11.19
N MET A 50 16.03 -6.91 -9.89
CA MET A 50 15.21 -6.28 -8.84
C MET A 50 15.64 -4.82 -8.57
N ALA A 51 15.38 -3.93 -9.52
CA ALA A 51 15.81 -2.53 -9.48
C ALA A 51 15.29 -1.77 -8.24
N ASP A 52 14.08 -2.07 -7.76
CA ASP A 52 13.48 -1.49 -6.56
C ASP A 52 14.27 -1.84 -5.28
N LYS A 53 14.78 -3.08 -5.19
CA LYS A 53 15.60 -3.53 -4.07
C LYS A 53 17.00 -2.90 -4.12
N ILE A 54 17.57 -2.76 -5.32
CA ILE A 54 18.85 -2.09 -5.53
C ILE A 54 18.73 -0.63 -5.08
N ALA A 55 17.74 0.11 -5.56
CA ALA A 55 17.51 1.50 -5.16
C ALA A 55 17.33 1.65 -3.64
N LEU A 56 16.64 0.70 -3.00
CA LEU A 56 16.50 0.68 -1.55
C LEU A 56 17.84 0.50 -0.83
N LEU A 57 18.69 -0.43 -1.28
CA LEU A 57 20.00 -0.66 -0.67
C LEU A 57 20.93 0.54 -0.89
N ASP A 58 20.99 1.09 -2.09
CA ASP A 58 21.82 2.23 -2.45
C ASP A 58 21.46 3.51 -1.65
N SER A 59 20.18 3.66 -1.30
CA SER A 59 19.71 4.78 -0.50
C SER A 59 19.95 4.64 1.02
N ARG A 60 20.53 3.53 1.48
CA ARG A 60 20.72 3.23 2.91
C ARG A 60 22.22 2.99 3.21
N PRO A 61 22.89 3.87 3.96
CA PRO A 61 24.31 3.73 4.29
C PRO A 61 24.53 2.64 5.36
N ARG A 62 24.25 1.38 5.03
CA ARG A 62 24.45 0.23 5.91
C ARG A 62 25.48 -0.72 5.32
N LEU A 63 26.48 -1.07 6.11
CA LEU A 63 27.51 -2.02 5.72
C LEU A 63 26.94 -3.44 5.50
N TYR A 64 25.95 -3.83 6.30
CA TYR A 64 25.32 -5.15 6.21
C TYR A 64 23.83 -5.05 5.93
N SER A 65 23.35 -5.96 5.08
CA SER A 65 21.93 -6.17 4.80
C SER A 65 21.56 -7.62 5.05
N LYS A 66 20.32 -7.85 5.52
CA LYS A 66 19.75 -9.18 5.65
C LYS A 66 18.81 -9.42 4.49
N ILE A 67 19.05 -10.47 3.74
CA ILE A 67 18.16 -10.95 2.70
C ILE A 67 17.58 -12.29 3.08
N TYR A 68 16.40 -12.58 2.58
CA TYR A 68 15.76 -13.89 2.71
C TYR A 68 15.71 -14.58 1.37
N THR A 69 15.82 -15.89 1.35
CA THR A 69 15.67 -16.67 0.14
C THR A 69 14.69 -17.82 0.37
N ILE A 70 13.87 -18.07 -0.64
CA ILE A 70 13.07 -19.30 -0.77
C ILE A 70 13.56 -19.95 -2.04
N ASP A 71 14.12 -21.15 -1.92
CA ASP A 71 14.83 -21.78 -3.03
C ASP A 71 15.98 -20.86 -3.51
N SER A 72 15.94 -20.37 -4.74
CA SER A 72 16.92 -19.40 -5.25
C SER A 72 16.41 -17.95 -5.27
N LEU A 73 15.11 -17.71 -5.00
CA LEU A 73 14.50 -16.38 -5.13
C LEU A 73 14.81 -15.52 -3.90
N PRO A 74 15.52 -14.39 -4.06
CA PRO A 74 15.80 -13.47 -2.96
C PRO A 74 14.63 -12.53 -2.67
N GLY A 75 14.48 -12.16 -1.39
CA GLY A 75 13.51 -11.17 -0.93
C GLY A 75 14.05 -10.32 0.21
N TYR A 76 13.50 -9.14 0.39
CA TYR A 76 13.82 -8.22 1.47
C TYR A 76 12.64 -8.07 2.42
N PHE A 77 12.85 -8.34 3.71
CA PHE A 77 11.83 -8.25 4.75
C PHE A 77 12.40 -7.61 6.01
N TYR A 78 11.62 -6.78 6.69
CA TYR A 78 12.04 -6.08 7.90
C TYR A 78 12.00 -6.95 9.16
N GLY A 79 11.08 -7.91 9.20
CA GLY A 79 10.85 -8.79 10.35
C GLY A 79 11.45 -10.18 10.20
N ALA A 80 11.25 -11.00 11.22
CA ALA A 80 11.51 -12.42 11.16
C ALA A 80 10.42 -13.10 10.31
N LEU A 81 10.84 -14.03 9.47
CA LEU A 81 9.94 -14.91 8.73
C LEU A 81 9.87 -16.28 9.40
N THR A 82 8.86 -17.05 9.04
CA THR A 82 8.74 -18.47 9.45
C THR A 82 9.93 -19.28 8.92
N PRO A 83 10.30 -20.38 9.59
CA PRO A 83 11.43 -21.21 9.15
C PRO A 83 11.25 -21.82 7.76
N SER A 84 10.00 -22.08 7.35
CA SER A 84 9.70 -22.68 6.04
C SER A 84 8.31 -22.27 5.54
N THR A 85 8.03 -22.54 4.29
CA THR A 85 6.75 -22.24 3.62
C THR A 85 5.58 -23.05 4.17
N GLY A 86 5.83 -24.21 4.77
CA GLY A 86 4.79 -25.08 5.35
C GLY A 86 4.09 -24.51 6.59
N TYR A 87 4.63 -23.47 7.20
CA TYR A 87 3.98 -22.78 8.34
C TYR A 87 2.75 -21.94 7.94
N THR A 88 2.49 -21.74 6.65
CA THR A 88 1.34 -20.99 6.13
C THR A 88 0.47 -21.85 5.24
N PRO A 89 -0.10 -22.97 5.76
CA PRO A 89 -0.79 -23.96 4.92
C PRO A 89 -2.13 -23.48 4.38
N GLN A 90 -2.74 -22.49 5.04
CA GLN A 90 -4.06 -22.02 4.69
C GLN A 90 -4.03 -20.64 4.05
N PHE A 91 -4.49 -20.54 2.83
CA PHE A 91 -4.75 -19.30 2.11
C PHE A 91 -5.74 -19.58 0.98
N ASP A 92 -6.35 -18.54 0.46
CA ASP A 92 -7.09 -18.58 -0.79
C ASP A 92 -6.89 -17.31 -1.61
N LEU A 93 -7.15 -17.38 -2.91
CA LEU A 93 -7.11 -16.25 -3.82
C LEU A 93 -8.48 -16.05 -4.44
N HIS A 94 -8.96 -14.81 -4.40
CA HIS A 94 -10.25 -14.44 -4.99
C HIS A 94 -10.07 -13.23 -5.90
N PRO A 95 -10.73 -13.17 -7.06
CA PRO A 95 -10.77 -11.95 -7.87
C PRO A 95 -11.28 -10.77 -7.03
N TYR A 96 -10.67 -9.61 -7.20
CA TYR A 96 -11.05 -8.42 -6.47
C TYR A 96 -10.77 -7.18 -7.31
N TYR A 97 -11.79 -6.56 -7.87
CA TYR A 97 -11.70 -5.46 -8.84
C TYR A 97 -10.70 -5.77 -9.97
N ASN A 98 -9.68 -4.94 -10.17
CA ASN A 98 -8.65 -5.12 -11.20
C ASN A 98 -7.53 -6.09 -10.80
N GLY A 99 -7.57 -6.64 -9.60
CA GLY A 99 -6.55 -7.51 -9.05
C GLY A 99 -7.14 -8.73 -8.36
N PHE A 100 -6.57 -9.10 -7.22
CA PHE A 100 -7.03 -10.23 -6.43
C PHE A 100 -6.81 -10.00 -4.93
N PHE A 101 -7.63 -10.65 -4.14
CA PHE A 101 -7.55 -10.68 -2.69
C PHE A 101 -6.90 -11.98 -2.24
N ILE A 102 -5.93 -11.88 -1.33
CA ILE A 102 -5.34 -13.05 -0.67
C ILE A 102 -6.04 -13.22 0.67
N ALA A 103 -6.87 -14.25 0.79
CA ALA A 103 -7.51 -14.63 2.04
C ALA A 103 -6.50 -15.34 2.94
N LEU A 104 -6.28 -14.79 4.11
CA LEU A 104 -5.40 -15.33 5.15
C LEU A 104 -6.24 -15.89 6.31
N PRO A 105 -5.68 -16.76 7.18
CA PRO A 105 -6.33 -17.20 8.39
C PRO A 105 -6.76 -16.06 9.30
N LEU A 106 -7.93 -16.21 9.94
CA LEU A 106 -8.37 -15.30 10.98
C LEU A 106 -7.43 -15.37 12.18
N ARG A 107 -7.11 -14.23 12.79
CA ARG A 107 -6.28 -14.19 14.01
C ARG A 107 -6.96 -14.87 15.21
N THR A 108 -8.30 -14.86 15.25
CA THR A 108 -9.11 -15.46 16.31
C THR A 108 -9.39 -16.94 16.09
N ASP A 109 -9.32 -17.39 14.83
CA ASP A 109 -9.55 -18.80 14.46
C ASP A 109 -8.70 -19.13 13.21
N PRO A 110 -7.48 -19.66 13.39
CA PRO A 110 -6.59 -19.98 12.28
C PRO A 110 -7.08 -21.09 11.34
N THR A 111 -8.16 -21.78 11.68
CA THR A 111 -8.79 -22.80 10.82
C THR A 111 -9.72 -22.20 9.77
N ARG A 112 -10.07 -20.93 9.92
CA ARG A 112 -10.98 -20.21 9.02
C ARG A 112 -10.24 -19.11 8.28
N LEU A 113 -10.53 -18.99 6.98
CA LEU A 113 -10.02 -17.90 6.17
C LEU A 113 -10.87 -16.64 6.28
N GLN A 114 -10.24 -15.50 6.11
CA GLN A 114 -10.92 -14.21 5.97
C GLN A 114 -11.81 -14.24 4.73
N GLN A 115 -13.01 -13.69 4.88
CA GLN A 115 -13.88 -13.46 3.72
C GLN A 115 -13.57 -12.11 3.11
N SER A 116 -13.57 -12.03 1.79
CA SER A 116 -13.45 -10.75 1.09
C SER A 116 -14.73 -9.94 1.31
N VAL A 117 -14.56 -8.70 1.77
CA VAL A 117 -15.63 -7.72 1.83
C VAL A 117 -15.38 -6.71 0.71
N HIS A 118 -16.36 -6.55 -0.17
CA HIS A 118 -16.26 -5.54 -1.23
C HIS A 118 -16.32 -4.14 -0.62
N GLN A 119 -15.22 -3.39 -0.73
CA GLN A 119 -15.07 -2.04 -0.22
C GLN A 119 -14.59 -1.12 -1.37
N GLU A 120 -15.49 -0.83 -2.29
CA GLU A 120 -15.22 -0.07 -3.51
C GLU A 120 -14.52 1.26 -3.21
N LYS A 121 -15.08 2.06 -2.30
CA LYS A 121 -14.50 3.37 -1.93
C LYS A 121 -13.08 3.25 -1.34
N MET A 122 -12.83 2.20 -0.58
CA MET A 122 -11.50 1.95 -0.02
C MET A 122 -10.53 1.55 -1.14
N PHE A 123 -10.95 0.69 -2.04
CA PHE A 123 -10.17 0.28 -3.21
C PHE A 123 -9.81 1.50 -4.08
N ASP A 124 -10.79 2.36 -4.40
CA ASP A 124 -10.58 3.56 -5.18
C ASP A 124 -9.55 4.51 -4.54
N VAL A 125 -9.59 4.66 -3.21
CA VAL A 125 -8.61 5.50 -2.50
C VAL A 125 -7.21 4.93 -2.62
N PHE A 126 -7.02 3.61 -2.47
CA PHE A 126 -5.72 2.97 -2.65
C PHE A 126 -5.23 3.08 -4.09
N HIS A 127 -6.09 2.88 -5.06
CA HIS A 127 -5.74 3.01 -6.48
C HIS A 127 -5.37 4.46 -6.84
N GLN A 128 -6.10 5.45 -6.35
CA GLN A 128 -5.74 6.86 -6.52
C GLN A 128 -4.37 7.18 -5.88
N TYR A 129 -4.12 6.67 -4.69
CA TYR A 129 -2.82 6.86 -4.03
C TYR A 129 -1.69 6.24 -4.85
N GLN A 130 -1.86 5.03 -5.35
CA GLN A 130 -0.90 4.36 -6.23
C GLN A 130 -0.60 5.22 -7.47
N SER A 131 -1.63 5.72 -8.14
CA SER A 131 -1.48 6.61 -9.29
C SER A 131 -0.70 7.89 -8.94
N TRP A 132 -0.92 8.45 -7.75
CA TRP A 132 -0.19 9.65 -7.32
C TRP A 132 1.30 9.40 -7.11
N VAL A 133 1.68 8.31 -6.46
CA VAL A 133 3.11 8.00 -6.25
C VAL A 133 3.81 7.66 -7.56
N GLU A 134 3.09 7.11 -8.53
CA GLU A 134 3.60 6.90 -9.89
C GLU A 134 3.82 8.22 -10.63
N ILE A 135 2.86 9.16 -10.60
CA ILE A 135 2.99 10.51 -11.17
C ILE A 135 4.18 11.25 -10.54
N MET A 136 4.39 11.12 -9.23
CA MET A 136 5.53 11.72 -8.54
C MET A 136 6.86 11.00 -8.84
N GLY A 137 6.84 9.85 -9.51
CA GLY A 137 8.03 9.04 -9.80
C GLY A 137 8.67 8.41 -8.56
N VAL A 138 7.86 8.14 -7.53
CA VAL A 138 8.30 7.58 -6.24
C VAL A 138 7.44 6.39 -5.78
N PRO A 139 7.11 5.42 -6.65
CA PRO A 139 6.26 4.29 -6.30
C PRO A 139 6.88 3.35 -5.26
N THR A 140 8.18 3.46 -5.00
CA THR A 140 8.88 2.65 -3.99
C THR A 140 9.69 3.52 -3.03
N VAL A 141 9.95 2.97 -1.83
CA VAL A 141 10.77 3.66 -0.80
C VAL A 141 12.19 3.95 -1.31
N GLY A 142 12.77 3.06 -2.12
CA GLY A 142 14.09 3.28 -2.71
C GLY A 142 14.12 4.51 -3.61
N GLN A 143 13.12 4.66 -4.48
CA GLN A 143 12.99 5.82 -5.37
C GLN A 143 12.71 7.11 -4.59
N LEU A 144 11.83 7.06 -3.57
CA LEU A 144 11.61 8.20 -2.68
C LEU A 144 12.90 8.65 -2.02
N ASN A 145 13.66 7.71 -1.43
CA ASN A 145 14.94 8.02 -0.81
C ASN A 145 15.94 8.61 -1.80
N SER A 146 16.00 8.08 -3.02
CA SER A 146 16.89 8.60 -4.06
C SER A 146 16.56 10.05 -4.41
N LYS A 147 15.28 10.40 -4.53
CA LYS A 147 14.82 11.77 -4.74
C LYS A 147 15.17 12.69 -3.57
N VAL A 148 14.99 12.23 -2.34
CA VAL A 148 15.35 12.99 -1.14
C VAL A 148 16.86 13.25 -1.09
N LEU A 149 17.68 12.25 -1.39
CA LEU A 149 19.15 12.38 -1.44
C LEU A 149 19.62 13.29 -2.57
N ALA A 150 18.89 13.36 -3.68
CA ALA A 150 19.15 14.29 -4.79
C ALA A 150 18.78 15.75 -4.46
N GLY A 151 18.07 16.02 -3.35
CA GLY A 151 17.64 17.36 -2.97
C GLY A 151 16.25 17.75 -3.44
N ASP A 152 15.51 16.85 -4.10
CA ASP A 152 14.19 17.11 -4.70
C ASP A 152 13.04 17.04 -3.67
N ALA A 153 13.32 16.88 -2.37
CA ALA A 153 12.31 16.71 -1.33
C ALA A 153 11.30 17.88 -1.28
N SER A 154 11.77 19.11 -1.49
CA SER A 154 10.90 20.31 -1.45
C SER A 154 9.85 20.29 -2.56
N GLU A 155 10.22 19.84 -3.76
CA GLU A 155 9.29 19.71 -4.89
C GLU A 155 8.26 18.60 -4.64
N LEU A 156 8.72 17.44 -4.17
CA LEU A 156 7.83 16.32 -3.80
C LEU A 156 6.78 16.74 -2.74
N ILE A 157 7.20 17.47 -1.71
CA ILE A 157 6.29 17.98 -0.68
C ILE A 157 5.24 18.90 -1.29
N LYS A 158 5.64 19.86 -2.14
CA LYS A 158 4.70 20.80 -2.79
C LYS A 158 3.69 20.08 -3.66
N ILE A 159 4.13 19.08 -4.44
CA ILE A 159 3.23 18.27 -5.28
C ILE A 159 2.27 17.46 -4.42
N ALA A 160 2.76 16.80 -3.36
CA ALA A 160 1.92 16.02 -2.45
C ALA A 160 0.88 16.90 -1.73
N GLU A 161 1.27 18.10 -1.30
CA GLU A 161 0.35 19.07 -0.70
C GLU A 161 -0.70 19.56 -1.70
N ALA A 162 -0.31 19.85 -2.94
CA ALA A 162 -1.24 20.24 -3.99
C ALA A 162 -2.28 19.14 -4.31
N PHE A 163 -1.85 17.89 -4.39
CA PHE A 163 -2.77 16.75 -4.52
C PHE A 163 -3.74 16.66 -3.36
N HIS A 164 -3.24 16.82 -2.13
CA HIS A 164 -4.07 16.78 -0.94
C HIS A 164 -5.10 17.92 -0.90
N GLU A 165 -4.69 19.16 -1.23
CA GLU A 165 -5.62 20.30 -1.32
C GLU A 165 -6.67 20.11 -2.40
N ASN A 166 -6.28 19.63 -3.57
CA ASN A 166 -7.23 19.34 -4.64
C ASN A 166 -8.28 18.31 -4.18
N LYS A 167 -7.87 17.26 -3.46
CA LYS A 167 -8.79 16.27 -2.92
C LYS A 167 -9.74 16.84 -1.89
N LEU A 168 -9.24 17.72 -1.00
CA LEU A 168 -10.08 18.45 -0.03
C LEU A 168 -11.13 19.32 -0.74
N ALA A 169 -10.74 20.04 -1.78
CA ALA A 169 -11.65 20.85 -2.57
C ALA A 169 -12.76 19.99 -3.26
N GLN A 170 -12.39 18.83 -3.81
CA GLN A 170 -13.35 17.88 -4.37
C GLN A 170 -14.36 17.40 -3.32
N VAL A 171 -13.86 16.98 -2.14
CA VAL A 171 -14.74 16.56 -1.03
C VAL A 171 -15.66 17.68 -0.59
N ALA A 172 -15.15 18.90 -0.47
CA ALA A 172 -15.96 20.07 -0.12
C ALA A 172 -17.06 20.35 -1.19
N GLY A 173 -16.73 20.20 -2.47
CA GLY A 173 -17.69 20.28 -3.57
C GLY A 173 -18.83 19.28 -3.43
N CYS A 174 -18.50 18.00 -3.18
CA CYS A 174 -19.50 16.95 -2.96
C CYS A 174 -20.40 17.24 -1.73
N VAL A 175 -19.82 17.78 -0.63
CA VAL A 175 -20.58 18.18 0.56
C VAL A 175 -21.51 19.34 0.25
N ALA A 176 -21.04 20.36 -0.45
CA ALA A 176 -21.85 21.53 -0.81
C ALA A 176 -23.01 21.15 -1.75
N GLU A 177 -22.78 20.27 -2.71
CA GLU A 177 -23.81 19.72 -3.59
C GLU A 177 -24.86 18.93 -2.80
N ALA A 178 -24.40 18.02 -1.92
CA ALA A 178 -25.30 17.24 -1.07
C ALA A 178 -26.11 18.10 -0.10
N ASN A 179 -25.53 19.20 0.38
CA ASN A 179 -26.25 20.20 1.19
C ASN A 179 -27.37 20.86 0.36
N ARG A 180 -27.07 21.30 -0.85
CA ARG A 180 -28.01 22.02 -1.73
C ARG A 180 -29.14 21.11 -2.20
N GLU A 181 -28.82 19.90 -2.64
CA GLU A 181 -29.80 18.99 -3.27
C GLU A 181 -30.60 18.17 -2.24
N ARG A 182 -29.96 17.76 -1.16
CA ARG A 182 -30.53 16.81 -0.19
C ARG A 182 -30.63 17.36 1.24
N GLY A 183 -30.23 18.60 1.47
CA GLY A 183 -30.26 19.22 2.79
C GLY A 183 -29.29 18.59 3.81
N VAL A 184 -28.21 17.95 3.35
CA VAL A 184 -27.21 17.33 4.23
C VAL A 184 -26.56 18.40 5.10
N ARG A 185 -26.64 18.27 6.43
CA ARG A 185 -26.11 19.20 7.42
C ARG A 185 -25.04 18.61 8.33
N LEU A 186 -24.86 17.29 8.30
CA LEU A 186 -23.91 16.59 9.15
C LEU A 186 -22.90 15.85 8.28
N VAL A 187 -21.62 16.09 8.54
CA VAL A 187 -20.49 15.39 7.93
C VAL A 187 -19.72 14.69 9.04
N LEU A 188 -19.65 13.36 8.99
CA LEU A 188 -18.92 12.55 9.96
C LEU A 188 -17.53 12.22 9.41
N ILE A 189 -16.50 12.52 10.21
CA ILE A 189 -15.10 12.22 9.91
C ILE A 189 -14.60 11.21 10.92
N SER A 190 -14.31 9.99 10.47
CA SER A 190 -13.79 8.92 11.31
C SER A 190 -12.42 8.44 10.82
N GLY A 191 -11.69 7.79 11.71
CA GLY A 191 -10.37 7.21 11.41
C GLY A 191 -9.63 6.84 12.70
N PRO A 192 -8.52 6.08 12.58
CA PRO A 192 -7.74 5.65 13.73
C PRO A 192 -7.11 6.83 14.49
N SER A 193 -6.54 6.55 15.66
CA SER A 193 -5.79 7.56 16.42
C SER A 193 -4.61 8.06 15.56
N SER A 194 -4.29 9.34 15.71
CA SER A 194 -3.19 10.01 14.97
C SER A 194 -3.32 10.01 13.44
N SER A 195 -4.50 9.71 12.89
CA SER A 195 -4.73 9.73 11.41
C SER A 195 -4.92 11.12 10.81
N GLY A 196 -4.81 12.19 11.61
CA GLY A 196 -4.98 13.56 11.12
C GLY A 196 -6.43 14.04 11.01
N LYS A 197 -7.42 13.35 11.60
CA LYS A 197 -8.85 13.73 11.55
C LYS A 197 -9.10 15.22 11.83
N THR A 198 -8.52 15.74 12.93
CA THR A 198 -8.70 17.14 13.34
C THR A 198 -8.12 18.11 12.30
N THR A 199 -6.95 17.80 11.75
CA THR A 199 -6.32 18.63 10.70
C THR A 199 -7.16 18.58 9.42
N PHE A 200 -7.62 17.42 9.03
CA PHE A 200 -8.51 17.24 7.89
C PHE A 200 -9.81 18.03 8.06
N ALA A 201 -10.47 17.91 9.23
CA ALA A 201 -11.71 18.63 9.53
C ALA A 201 -11.53 20.15 9.43
N LYS A 202 -10.44 20.69 9.99
CA LYS A 202 -10.13 22.12 9.90
C LYS A 202 -9.91 22.59 8.46
N ARG A 203 -9.13 21.85 7.67
CA ARG A 203 -8.87 22.17 6.26
C ARG A 203 -10.13 22.04 5.41
N LEU A 204 -10.94 20.99 5.60
CA LEU A 204 -12.24 20.84 4.95
C LEU A 204 -13.17 22.00 5.30
N GLY A 205 -13.19 22.43 6.58
CA GLY A 205 -13.95 23.58 7.02
C GLY A 205 -13.58 24.89 6.31
N VAL A 206 -12.30 25.07 5.96
CA VAL A 206 -11.85 26.22 5.15
C VAL A 206 -12.43 26.11 3.72
N GLN A 207 -12.31 24.95 3.08
CA GLN A 207 -12.83 24.72 1.73
C GLN A 207 -14.36 24.89 1.65
N LEU A 208 -15.09 24.46 2.68
CA LEU A 208 -16.54 24.67 2.76
C LEU A 208 -16.92 26.14 2.87
N ARG A 209 -16.13 26.95 3.62
CA ARG A 209 -16.34 28.41 3.67
C ARG A 209 -16.11 29.10 2.34
N VAL A 210 -15.11 28.65 1.56
CA VAL A 210 -14.89 29.11 0.18
C VAL A 210 -16.13 28.88 -0.69
N LEU A 211 -16.88 27.80 -0.42
CA LEU A 211 -18.15 27.47 -1.12
C LEU A 211 -19.39 28.13 -0.48
N GLY A 212 -19.22 29.06 0.44
CA GLY A 212 -20.32 29.81 1.07
C GLY A 212 -21.01 29.10 2.23
N LEU A 213 -20.48 27.98 2.73
CA LEU A 213 -21.01 27.26 3.88
C LEU A 213 -20.29 27.68 5.15
N ASN A 214 -20.98 27.69 6.30
CA ASN A 214 -20.42 28.00 7.61
C ASN A 214 -20.42 26.75 8.51
N PRO A 215 -19.44 25.86 8.39
CA PRO A 215 -19.39 24.63 9.18
C PRO A 215 -18.99 24.92 10.63
N VAL A 216 -19.63 24.21 11.56
CA VAL A 216 -19.23 24.13 12.97
C VAL A 216 -18.50 22.83 13.17
N LEU A 217 -17.28 22.91 13.70
CA LEU A 217 -16.45 21.74 13.98
C LEU A 217 -16.73 21.24 15.41
N ILE A 218 -17.13 19.99 15.54
CA ILE A 218 -17.41 19.34 16.83
C ILE A 218 -16.45 18.14 16.94
N SER A 219 -15.68 18.08 18.03
CA SER A 219 -14.88 16.89 18.38
C SER A 219 -15.72 15.98 19.26
N LEU A 220 -15.68 14.69 18.95
CA LEU A 220 -16.28 13.63 19.78
C LEU A 220 -15.09 12.84 20.35
N ASP A 221 -14.69 13.16 21.55
CA ASP A 221 -13.65 12.48 22.33
C ASP A 221 -14.25 11.46 23.28
#